data_f1d0b09b4602f3c106f3693941664fa6
#
_entry.id   f1d0b09b4602f3c106f3693941664fa6
#
_cell.length_a   1.000
_cell.length_b   1.000
_cell.length_c   1.000
_cell.angle_alpha   90.00
_cell.angle_beta   90.00
_cell.angle_gamma   90.00
#
_symmetry.space_group_name_H-M   'P 1'
#
loop_
_entity.id
_entity.type
_entity.pdbx_description
1 polymer ?
#
loop_
_entity_poly.entity_id
_entity_poly.type
_entity_poly.pdbx_seq_one_letter_code
_entity_poly.pdbx_strand_id
1 'polypeptide(L)'
;MMPTPKDERPSDREKSEYRLLYVGQDVDWFRRLKGALGLPANRLVYCAGGASVGHFLKSSIRYDLFCFDLDLLDKTGLEWVRLVRSLPHRRLTPIIIVGGDEVIGRLGDLARQAGANECLTKAGDILAAVEAIQCLLRQGSNSRC
;
A
#
# COMPACT_ATOMS: atom_id res chain seq x y z
N MET A 1 -20.94 -26.06 22.16
CA MET A 1 -19.81 -25.55 21.76
C MET A 1 -19.91 -24.73 20.58
N MET A 2 -19.35 -23.72 20.56
CA MET A 2 -19.49 -22.90 19.51
C MET A 2 -18.54 -23.09 18.47
N PRO A 3 -18.82 -22.74 17.39
CA PRO A 3 -17.97 -22.88 16.32
C PRO A 3 -16.92 -21.97 16.52
N THR A 4 -16.07 -22.09 16.65
CA THR A 4 -15.07 -21.29 16.90
C THR A 4 -14.54 -20.64 15.73
N PRO A 5 -13.70 -19.78 15.92
CA PRO A 5 -13.01 -19.15 14.84
C PRO A 5 -12.34 -20.07 13.92
N LYS A 6 -12.16 -21.31 14.29
CA LYS A 6 -11.51 -22.17 13.38
C LYS A 6 -12.33 -22.43 12.17
N ASP A 7 -13.59 -22.09 12.19
CA ASP A 7 -14.34 -22.21 11.00
C ASP A 7 -14.04 -21.09 10.04
N GLU A 8 -13.34 -20.05 10.49
CA GLU A 8 -12.93 -18.99 9.63
C GLU A 8 -11.55 -19.28 9.13
N ARG A 9 -11.30 -19.09 7.87
CA ARG A 9 -9.96 -19.27 7.40
C ARG A 9 -9.11 -18.14 7.88
N PRO A 10 -7.93 -18.40 8.34
CA PRO A 10 -7.06 -17.32 8.81
C PRO A 10 -6.85 -16.25 7.77
N SER A 11 -6.80 -16.61 6.50
CA SER A 11 -6.58 -15.61 5.47
C SER A 11 -7.74 -14.64 5.35
N ASP A 12 -8.97 -15.11 5.54
CA ASP A 12 -10.11 -14.21 5.47
C ASP A 12 -10.11 -13.25 6.63
N ARG A 13 -9.77 -13.76 7.81
CA ARG A 13 -9.71 -12.93 8.96
C ARG A 13 -8.61 -11.90 8.86
N GLU A 14 -7.44 -12.30 8.44
CA GLU A 14 -6.34 -11.38 8.27
C GLU A 14 -6.69 -10.30 7.28
N LYS A 15 -7.33 -10.69 6.19
CA LYS A 15 -7.68 -9.73 5.17
C LYS A 15 -8.59 -8.64 5.71
N SER A 16 -9.55 -8.98 6.54
CA SER A 16 -10.47 -7.97 7.03
C SER A 16 -9.83 -7.09 8.10
N GLU A 17 -8.69 -7.49 8.64
CA GLU A 17 -8.02 -6.71 9.66
C GLU A 17 -6.94 -5.80 9.10
N TYR A 18 -6.50 -6.01 7.87
CA TYR A 18 -5.46 -5.17 7.30
C TYR A 18 -5.99 -3.77 7.01
N ARG A 19 -5.13 -2.79 7.21
CA ARG A 19 -5.46 -1.42 6.87
C ARG A 19 -4.37 -0.89 5.97
N LEU A 20 -4.77 -0.40 4.80
CA LEU A 20 -3.85 0.11 3.80
C LEU A 20 -4.11 1.58 3.57
N LEU A 21 -3.06 2.33 3.26
CA LEU A 21 -3.19 3.74 2.93
C LEU A 21 -2.74 3.96 1.50
N TYR A 22 -3.61 4.52 0.68
CA TYR A 22 -3.28 4.96 -0.67
C TYR A 22 -3.09 6.47 -0.64
N VAL A 23 -1.96 6.95 -1.15
CA VAL A 23 -1.69 8.37 -1.26
C VAL A 23 -1.57 8.72 -2.73
N GLY A 24 -2.52 9.47 -3.24
CA GLY A 24 -2.54 9.84 -4.65
C GLY A 24 -3.84 10.50 -5.01
N GLN A 25 -4.01 10.81 -6.28
CA GLN A 25 -5.20 11.50 -6.76
C GLN A 25 -5.92 10.74 -7.86
N ASP A 26 -5.53 9.50 -8.12
CA ASP A 26 -6.17 8.71 -9.15
C ASP A 26 -7.34 7.96 -8.55
N VAL A 27 -8.48 8.63 -8.47
CA VAL A 27 -9.66 8.07 -7.83
C VAL A 27 -10.14 6.82 -8.55
N ASP A 28 -10.04 6.79 -9.88
CA ASP A 28 -10.50 5.63 -10.64
C ASP A 28 -9.64 4.42 -10.34
N TRP A 29 -8.34 4.59 -10.30
CA TRP A 29 -7.45 3.47 -9.97
C TRP A 29 -7.68 3.01 -8.55
N PHE A 30 -7.86 3.95 -7.62
CA PHE A 30 -8.15 3.64 -6.23
C PHE A 30 -9.42 2.81 -6.11
N ARG A 31 -10.47 3.18 -6.83
CA ARG A 31 -11.73 2.45 -6.79
C ARG A 31 -11.59 1.05 -7.36
N ARG A 32 -10.84 0.91 -8.44
CA ARG A 32 -10.59 -0.39 -9.03
C ARG A 32 -9.82 -1.28 -8.04
N LEU A 33 -8.83 -0.72 -7.40
CA LEU A 33 -8.06 -1.46 -6.42
C LEU A 33 -8.93 -1.88 -5.24
N LYS A 34 -9.74 -0.97 -4.75
CA LYS A 34 -10.63 -1.26 -3.64
C LYS A 34 -11.58 -2.39 -3.96
N GLY A 35 -12.18 -2.35 -5.14
CA GLY A 35 -13.09 -3.41 -5.56
C GLY A 35 -12.39 -4.74 -5.71
N ALA A 36 -11.19 -4.74 -6.27
CA ALA A 36 -10.47 -5.98 -6.51
C ALA A 36 -9.94 -6.59 -5.21
N LEU A 37 -9.57 -5.77 -4.24
CA LEU A 37 -9.09 -6.29 -2.97
C LEU A 37 -10.21 -6.85 -2.10
N GLY A 38 -11.42 -6.33 -2.25
CA GLY A 38 -12.54 -6.82 -1.46
C GLY A 38 -12.45 -6.45 0.01
N LEU A 39 -11.70 -5.41 0.35
CA LEU A 39 -11.60 -5.01 1.74
C LEU A 39 -12.78 -4.12 2.13
N PRO A 40 -13.15 -4.09 3.40
CA PRO A 40 -14.16 -3.13 3.86
C PRO A 40 -13.71 -1.70 3.59
N ALA A 41 -14.66 -0.82 3.44
CA ALA A 41 -14.37 0.56 3.04
C ALA A 41 -13.41 1.26 3.98
N ASN A 42 -13.45 0.92 5.26
CA ASN A 42 -12.58 1.60 6.22
C ASN A 42 -11.19 0.98 6.30
N ARG A 43 -10.90 -0.01 5.46
CA ARG A 43 -9.59 -0.66 5.49
C ARG A 43 -8.69 -0.23 4.34
N LEU A 44 -9.23 0.42 3.33
CA LEU A 44 -8.40 1.04 2.29
C LEU A 44 -8.68 2.53 2.36
N VAL A 45 -7.74 3.27 2.91
CA VAL A 45 -7.90 4.69 3.20
C VAL A 45 -7.30 5.52 2.09
N TYR A 46 -7.98 6.56 1.69
CA TYR A 46 -7.56 7.45 0.60
C TYR A 46 -7.02 8.75 1.19
N CYS A 47 -5.85 9.15 0.73
CA CYS A 47 -5.26 10.42 1.09
C CYS A 47 -4.81 11.12 -0.18
N ALA A 48 -5.33 12.30 -0.44
CA ALA A 48 -5.05 13.01 -1.70
C ALA A 48 -3.65 13.59 -1.78
N GLY A 49 -2.86 13.47 -0.74
CA GLY A 49 -1.52 14.03 -0.74
C GLY A 49 -1.44 15.33 0.03
N GLY A 50 -0.37 16.06 -0.17
CA GLY A 50 -0.17 17.33 0.49
C GLY A 50 0.15 17.19 1.97
N ALA A 51 -0.18 18.19 2.76
CA ALA A 51 0.19 18.22 4.16
C ALA A 51 -0.44 17.08 4.97
N SER A 52 -1.58 16.55 4.51
CA SER A 52 -2.21 15.46 5.25
C SER A 52 -1.39 14.20 5.31
N VAL A 53 -0.49 13.98 4.34
CA VAL A 53 0.32 12.77 4.33
C VAL A 53 1.14 12.67 5.60
N GLY A 54 1.76 13.77 6.00
CA GLY A 54 2.56 13.77 7.22
C GLY A 54 1.74 13.39 8.44
N HIS A 55 0.52 13.87 8.53
CA HIS A 55 -0.35 13.53 9.64
C HIS A 55 -0.65 12.04 9.67
N PHE A 56 -0.99 11.45 8.52
CA PHE A 56 -1.26 10.02 8.48
C PHE A 56 -0.03 9.21 8.85
N LEU A 57 1.13 9.57 8.30
CA LEU A 57 2.32 8.79 8.52
C LEU A 57 2.84 8.90 9.95
N LYS A 58 2.69 10.06 10.58
CA LYS A 58 3.17 10.25 11.94
C LYS A 58 2.17 9.84 13.00
N SER A 59 0.94 9.53 12.60
CA SER A 59 -0.08 9.14 13.56
C SER A 59 0.25 7.77 14.16
N SER A 60 -0.46 7.41 15.21
CA SER A 60 -0.29 6.09 15.81
C SER A 60 -1.20 5.04 15.19
N ILE A 61 -2.00 5.41 14.19
CA ILE A 61 -2.87 4.46 13.52
C ILE A 61 -2.01 3.44 12.79
N ARG A 62 -2.30 2.17 12.99
CA ARG A 62 -1.53 1.14 12.34
C ARG A 62 -1.94 1.00 10.89
N TYR A 63 -0.98 0.99 10.00
CA TYR A 63 -1.17 0.65 8.60
C TYR A 63 -0.28 -0.53 8.28
N ASP A 64 -0.81 -1.46 7.50
CA ASP A 64 -0.07 -2.66 7.14
C ASP A 64 0.64 -2.53 5.81
N LEU A 65 0.29 -1.52 5.04
CA LEU A 65 0.92 -1.28 3.75
C LEU A 65 0.61 0.13 3.29
N PHE A 66 1.59 0.75 2.65
CA PHE A 66 1.40 2.05 2.01
C PHE A 66 1.52 1.90 0.51
N CYS A 67 0.64 2.59 -0.22
CA CYS A 67 0.69 2.65 -1.68
C CYS A 67 0.81 4.11 -2.08
N PHE A 68 1.95 4.52 -2.62
CA PHE A 68 2.18 5.90 -3.03
C PHE A 68 2.14 6.00 -4.54
N ASP A 69 1.38 6.97 -5.03
CA ASP A 69 1.19 7.18 -6.45
C ASP A 69 2.13 8.28 -6.92
N LEU A 70 3.12 7.90 -7.72
CA LEU A 70 4.10 8.87 -8.19
C LEU A 70 3.60 9.79 -9.29
N ASP A 71 2.46 9.46 -9.91
CA ASP A 71 1.87 10.35 -10.90
C ASP A 71 1.35 11.62 -10.27
N LEU A 72 1.25 11.62 -8.95
CA LEU A 72 0.64 12.71 -8.25
C LEU A 72 1.39 14.00 -8.47
N LEU A 73 2.62 14.07 -8.08
CA LEU A 73 3.37 15.30 -8.18
C LEU A 73 4.82 15.02 -8.09
N ASP A 74 5.51 15.00 -9.13
CA ASP A 74 6.96 15.02 -9.16
C ASP A 74 7.62 14.13 -8.09
N LYS A 75 8.55 14.62 -7.35
CA LYS A 75 9.38 13.82 -6.47
C LYS A 75 8.86 13.62 -5.08
N THR A 76 7.67 14.14 -4.79
CA THR A 76 7.18 14.10 -3.43
C THR A 76 6.97 12.67 -2.95
N GLY A 77 6.59 11.77 -3.85
CA GLY A 77 6.40 10.38 -3.47
C GLY A 77 7.65 9.74 -2.92
N LEU A 78 8.81 10.08 -3.47
CA LEU A 78 10.06 9.54 -2.98
C LEU A 78 10.37 10.05 -1.56
N GLU A 79 10.00 11.29 -1.29
CA GLU A 79 10.21 11.84 0.04
C GLU A 79 9.33 11.14 1.05
N TRP A 80 8.10 10.77 0.67
CA TRP A 80 7.24 10.02 1.57
C TRP A 80 7.82 8.65 1.88
N VAL A 81 8.42 7.99 0.88
CA VAL A 81 9.08 6.70 1.12
C VAL A 81 10.19 6.87 2.16
N ARG A 82 11.01 7.91 1.99
CA ARG A 82 12.09 8.16 2.93
C ARG A 82 11.56 8.48 4.33
N LEU A 83 10.46 9.23 4.38
CA LEU A 83 9.86 9.56 5.67
C LEU A 83 9.40 8.30 6.39
N VAL A 84 8.71 7.41 5.68
CA VAL A 84 8.26 6.15 6.29
C VAL A 84 9.45 5.38 6.86
N ARG A 85 10.53 5.29 6.09
CA ARG A 85 11.69 4.51 6.53
C ARG A 85 12.41 5.16 7.71
N SER A 86 12.19 6.46 7.93
CA SER A 86 12.79 7.15 9.04
C SER A 86 11.96 7.10 10.31
N LEU A 87 10.69 6.73 10.22
CA LEU A 87 9.82 6.68 11.41
C LEU A 87 9.93 5.31 12.05
N PRO A 88 10.30 5.23 13.32
CA PRO A 88 10.54 3.93 13.96
C PRO A 88 9.34 2.98 13.86
N HIS A 89 8.13 3.49 14.03
CA HIS A 89 6.95 2.64 14.02
C HIS A 89 6.48 2.28 12.61
N ARG A 90 7.13 2.82 11.56
CA ARG A 90 6.76 2.54 10.18
C ARG A 90 7.91 1.97 9.38
N ARG A 91 9.07 1.88 9.98
CA ARG A 91 10.29 1.57 9.24
C ARG A 91 10.23 0.29 8.43
N LEU A 92 9.47 -0.69 8.88
CA LEU A 92 9.37 -1.97 8.20
C LEU A 92 8.04 -2.17 7.47
N THR A 93 7.18 -1.17 7.46
CA THR A 93 5.89 -1.30 6.77
C THR A 93 6.13 -1.40 5.26
N PRO A 94 5.53 -2.37 4.59
CA PRO A 94 5.71 -2.50 3.14
C PRO A 94 5.21 -1.27 2.38
N ILE A 95 5.91 -0.92 1.32
CA ILE A 95 5.56 0.21 0.48
C ILE A 95 5.51 -0.24 -0.96
N ILE A 96 4.40 0.06 -1.64
CA ILE A 96 4.25 -0.14 -3.06
C ILE A 96 4.17 1.23 -3.71
N ILE A 97 4.89 1.39 -4.82
CA ILE A 97 4.84 2.60 -5.62
C ILE A 97 4.08 2.27 -6.89
N VAL A 98 3.16 3.12 -7.29
CA VAL A 98 2.44 2.95 -8.55
C VAL A 98 2.57 4.22 -9.36
N GLY A 99 2.41 4.09 -10.67
CA GLY A 99 2.47 5.24 -11.57
C GLY A 99 2.35 4.78 -13.00
N GLY A 100 2.32 5.72 -13.93
CA GLY A 100 2.33 5.40 -15.34
C GLY A 100 3.66 4.80 -15.75
N ASP A 101 3.69 4.19 -16.93
CA ASP A 101 4.89 3.50 -17.41
C ASP A 101 6.10 4.42 -17.43
N GLU A 102 5.91 5.64 -17.90
CA GLU A 102 7.03 6.56 -18.02
C GLU A 102 7.57 6.95 -16.65
N VAL A 103 6.69 7.23 -15.72
CA VAL A 103 7.09 7.63 -14.38
C VAL A 103 7.83 6.50 -13.69
N ILE A 104 7.29 5.28 -13.78
CA ILE A 104 7.92 4.13 -13.15
C ILE A 104 9.26 3.82 -13.81
N GLY A 105 9.35 3.95 -15.13
CA GLY A 105 10.61 3.74 -15.83
C GLY A 105 11.68 4.73 -15.41
N ARG A 106 11.27 5.96 -15.09
CA ARG A 106 12.22 7.00 -14.72
C ARG A 106 12.56 6.99 -13.23
N LEU A 107 11.57 6.74 -12.38
CA LEU A 107 11.75 6.88 -10.94
C LEU A 107 11.72 5.57 -10.15
N GLY A 108 11.42 4.45 -10.80
CA GLY A 108 11.26 3.20 -10.08
C GLY A 108 12.49 2.75 -9.32
N ASP A 109 13.66 2.86 -9.96
CA ASP A 109 14.89 2.45 -9.28
C ASP A 109 15.19 3.35 -8.10
N LEU A 110 14.96 4.65 -8.25
CA LEU A 110 15.16 5.57 -7.14
C LEU A 110 14.20 5.26 -6.00
N ALA A 111 12.98 4.89 -6.33
CA ALA A 111 12.00 4.53 -5.31
C ALA A 111 12.45 3.29 -4.54
N ARG A 112 12.96 2.29 -5.26
CA ARG A 112 13.46 1.09 -4.59
C ARG A 112 14.66 1.40 -3.71
N GLN A 113 15.56 2.25 -4.18
CA GLN A 113 16.70 2.68 -3.39
C GLN A 113 16.27 3.44 -2.15
N ALA A 114 15.17 4.19 -2.25
CA ALA A 114 14.66 4.92 -1.09
C ALA A 114 13.98 4.00 -0.09
N GLY A 115 13.61 2.78 -0.50
CA GLY A 115 13.04 1.80 0.42
C GLY A 115 11.72 1.21 -0.01
N ALA A 116 11.25 1.46 -1.24
CA ALA A 116 10.02 0.86 -1.71
C ALA A 116 10.22 -0.63 -1.96
N ASN A 117 9.21 -1.43 -1.64
CA ASN A 117 9.27 -2.87 -1.82
C ASN A 117 8.91 -3.29 -3.23
N GLU A 118 7.98 -2.59 -3.88
CA GLU A 118 7.54 -2.89 -5.22
C GLU A 118 7.22 -1.63 -5.98
N CYS A 119 7.44 -1.66 -7.29
CA CYS A 119 7.05 -0.57 -8.18
C CYS A 119 6.22 -1.16 -9.29
N LEU A 120 5.01 -0.68 -9.47
CA LEU A 120 4.06 -1.24 -10.43
C LEU A 120 3.54 -0.16 -11.34
N THR A 121 3.28 -0.51 -12.60
CA THR A 121 2.67 0.43 -13.51
C THR A 121 1.17 0.31 -13.46
N LYS A 122 0.47 1.42 -13.66
CA LYS A 122 -0.98 1.40 -13.69
C LYS A 122 -1.53 0.86 -15.00
N ALA A 123 -0.68 0.78 -16.01
CA ALA A 123 -1.11 0.27 -17.31
C ALA A 123 -1.37 -1.23 -17.28
N GLY A 124 -0.85 -1.91 -16.28
CA GLY A 124 -1.09 -3.35 -16.18
C GLY A 124 -2.44 -3.68 -15.60
N ASP A 125 -2.69 -4.99 -15.47
CA ASP A 125 -3.92 -5.47 -14.88
C ASP A 125 -3.94 -5.11 -13.40
N ILE A 126 -5.09 -4.67 -12.92
CA ILE A 126 -5.23 -4.36 -11.51
C ILE A 126 -4.93 -5.59 -10.64
N LEU A 127 -5.09 -6.78 -11.18
CA LEU A 127 -4.79 -7.99 -10.43
C LEU A 127 -3.31 -8.10 -10.09
N ALA A 128 -2.43 -7.52 -10.88
CA ALA A 128 -1.02 -7.53 -10.55
C ALA A 128 -0.77 -6.74 -9.26
N ALA A 129 -1.47 -5.63 -9.10
CA ALA A 129 -1.35 -4.84 -7.89
C ALA A 129 -1.92 -5.61 -6.69
N VAL A 130 -3.05 -6.28 -6.89
CA VAL A 130 -3.66 -7.06 -5.83
C VAL A 130 -2.71 -8.17 -5.37
N GLU A 131 -2.10 -8.87 -6.31
CA GLU A 131 -1.17 -9.95 -5.98
C GLU A 131 0.04 -9.44 -5.23
N ALA A 132 0.59 -8.31 -5.66
CA ALA A 132 1.75 -7.74 -4.99
C ALA A 132 1.39 -7.33 -3.56
N ILE A 133 0.22 -6.73 -3.37
CA ILE A 133 -0.23 -6.33 -2.05
C ILE A 133 -0.40 -7.55 -1.15
N GLN A 134 -1.10 -8.56 -1.65
CA GLN A 134 -1.34 -9.75 -0.85
C GLN A 134 -0.05 -10.45 -0.49
N CYS A 135 0.89 -10.48 -1.42
CA CYS A 135 2.18 -11.09 -1.16
C CYS A 135 2.92 -10.38 -0.04
N LEU A 136 2.95 -9.05 -0.09
CA LEU A 136 3.66 -8.28 0.93
C LEU A 136 2.97 -8.38 2.29
N LEU A 137 1.65 -8.43 2.31
CA LEU A 137 0.94 -8.60 3.56
C LEU A 137 1.23 -9.95 4.19
N ARG A 138 1.33 -11.00 3.37
CA ARG A 138 1.66 -12.32 3.88
C ARG A 138 3.09 -12.39 4.40
N GLN A 139 4.02 -11.67 3.78
CA GLN A 139 5.38 -11.63 4.28
C GLN A 139 5.43 -11.05 5.68
N GLY A 140 4.62 -10.03 5.93
CA GLY A 140 4.56 -9.45 7.25
C GLY A 140 4.03 -10.43 8.28
N SER A 141 3.35 -11.50 7.82
CA SER A 141 2.87 -12.55 8.72
C SER A 141 3.76 -13.77 8.68
N ASN A 142 4.99 -13.61 8.29
CA ASN A 142 5.97 -14.70 8.21
C ASN A 142 5.73 -15.67 7.09
N SER A 143 4.96 -15.31 6.11
CA SER A 143 4.80 -16.16 4.95
C SER A 143 5.72 -15.71 3.86
N ARG A 144 6.00 -16.60 2.94
CA ARG A 144 6.78 -16.23 1.80
C ARG A 144 5.93 -16.17 0.59
N CYS A 145 6.28 -15.34 -0.32
CA CYS A 145 5.57 -15.21 -1.57
C CYS A 145 6.12 -16.18 -2.59
#